data_82ba1d1cc717e56b05aa3dd6b8f9a263
#
_entry.id   82ba1d1cc717e56b05aa3dd6b8f9a263
#
_cell.length_a   1.000
_cell.length_b   1.000
_cell.length_c   1.000
_cell.angle_alpha   90.00
_cell.angle_beta   90.00
_cell.angle_gamma   90.00
#
_symmetry.space_group_name_H-M   'P 1'
#
loop_
_entity.id
_entity.type
_entity.pdbx_description
1 polymer ?
#
loop_
_entity_poly.entity_id
_entity_poly.type
_entity_poly.pdbx_seq_one_letter_code
_entity_poly.pdbx_strand_id
1 'polypeptide(L)'
;MTNTLIGYARCSTDKQDLTAQRRALIELGVPEDRIYTDHGLTGRNRNRPGLAQALAAVRVGETLVVPKLDRLARSVPDARAIADELEKRGVSLALGKQVYDPNDPMGRMFFNILATFAEFESDLIRLRTREGMKIARDKGKLRGKPPKLSDLQQRELLKMHATGEYSISDLGKLFKVSR
;
A
#
# COMPACT_ATOMS: atom_id res chain seq x y z
N MET A 1 3.71 -35.42 1.87
CA MET A 1 4.43 -34.22 2.36
C MET A 1 3.36 -33.17 2.66
N THR A 2 3.24 -32.73 3.90
CA THR A 2 2.27 -31.69 4.29
C THR A 2 2.70 -30.39 3.62
N ASN A 3 1.93 -29.94 2.63
CA ASN A 3 2.13 -28.66 1.97
C ASN A 3 1.89 -27.55 3.00
N THR A 4 2.96 -26.99 3.56
CA THR A 4 2.88 -25.96 4.58
C THR A 4 2.48 -24.63 3.93
N LEU A 5 1.50 -23.94 4.53
CA LEU A 5 1.00 -22.66 4.05
C LEU A 5 1.60 -21.51 4.86
N ILE A 6 2.12 -20.50 4.17
CA ILE A 6 2.60 -19.24 4.75
C ILE A 6 1.69 -18.13 4.25
N GLY A 7 1.11 -17.33 5.14
CA GLY A 7 0.19 -16.26 4.81
C GLY A 7 0.84 -14.89 4.78
N TYR A 8 0.40 -14.04 3.86
CA TYR A 8 0.75 -12.63 3.86
C TYR A 8 -0.48 -11.74 3.68
N ALA A 9 -0.59 -10.70 4.52
CA ALA A 9 -1.64 -9.69 4.44
C ALA A 9 -1.07 -8.28 4.55
N ARG A 10 -1.71 -7.29 3.90
CA ARG A 10 -1.28 -5.89 3.89
C ARG A 10 -2.47 -4.94 3.89
N CYS A 11 -2.42 -3.90 4.75
CA CYS A 11 -3.36 -2.78 4.66
C CYS A 11 -2.62 -1.42 4.73
N SER A 12 -3.25 -0.37 4.20
CA SER A 12 -2.69 0.99 4.21
C SER A 12 -2.91 1.70 5.55
N THR A 13 -4.14 1.71 6.07
CA THR A 13 -4.51 2.47 7.29
C THR A 13 -5.60 1.79 8.11
N ASP A 14 -6.42 0.93 7.51
CA ASP A 14 -7.58 0.34 8.17
C ASP A 14 -7.20 -0.97 8.89
N LYS A 15 -7.25 -0.94 10.23
CA LYS A 15 -7.03 -2.13 11.05
C LYS A 15 -8.12 -3.20 10.84
N GLN A 16 -9.34 -2.80 10.49
CA GLN A 16 -10.44 -3.73 10.24
C GLN A 16 -10.20 -4.55 8.97
N ASP A 17 -9.66 -3.91 7.91
CA ASP A 17 -9.26 -4.60 6.67
C ASP A 17 -8.18 -5.66 6.95
N LEU A 18 -7.17 -5.36 7.78
CA LEU A 18 -6.14 -6.32 8.15
C LEU A 18 -6.70 -7.51 8.92
N THR A 19 -7.62 -7.28 9.86
CA THR A 19 -8.28 -8.34 10.63
C THR A 19 -9.10 -9.26 9.72
N ALA A 20 -9.85 -8.68 8.77
CA ALA A 20 -10.62 -9.44 7.80
C ALA A 20 -9.71 -10.30 6.90
N GLN A 21 -8.56 -9.76 6.45
CA GLN A 21 -7.59 -10.50 5.66
C GLN A 21 -6.93 -11.65 6.44
N ARG A 22 -6.60 -11.45 7.73
CA ARG A 22 -6.09 -12.53 8.59
C ARG A 22 -7.11 -13.66 8.72
N ARG A 23 -8.38 -13.35 8.97
CA ARG A 23 -9.47 -14.36 9.02
C ARG A 23 -9.58 -15.13 7.71
N ALA A 24 -9.57 -14.43 6.57
CA ALA A 24 -9.60 -15.08 5.26
C ALA A 24 -8.42 -16.03 5.04
N LEU A 25 -7.22 -15.69 5.50
CA LEU A 25 -6.05 -16.57 5.43
C LEU A 25 -6.19 -17.79 6.32
N ILE A 26 -6.74 -17.66 7.54
CA ILE A 26 -7.03 -18.79 8.44
C ILE A 26 -8.10 -19.72 7.82
N GLU A 27 -9.14 -19.17 7.21
CA GLU A 27 -10.17 -19.94 6.48
C GLU A 27 -9.59 -20.69 5.27
N LEU A 28 -8.50 -20.20 4.70
CA LEU A 28 -7.74 -20.88 3.63
C LEU A 28 -6.79 -21.95 4.17
N GLY A 29 -6.74 -22.17 5.49
CA GLY A 29 -5.92 -23.17 6.14
C GLY A 29 -4.52 -22.71 6.55
N VAL A 30 -4.23 -21.42 6.50
CA VAL A 30 -2.94 -20.88 6.97
C VAL A 30 -2.93 -20.86 8.51
N PRO A 31 -1.92 -21.48 9.17
CA PRO A 31 -1.75 -21.37 10.61
C PRO A 31 -1.56 -19.90 11.04
N GLU A 32 -2.18 -19.52 12.16
CA GLU A 32 -2.17 -18.12 12.60
C GLU A 32 -0.76 -17.58 12.90
N ASP A 33 0.09 -18.41 13.45
CA ASP A 33 1.50 -18.14 13.75
C ASP A 33 2.39 -17.99 12.49
N ARG A 34 1.84 -18.35 11.31
CA ARG A 34 2.51 -18.27 10.00
C ARG A 34 1.94 -17.17 9.10
N ILE A 35 1.18 -16.24 9.67
CA ILE A 35 0.66 -15.09 8.95
C ILE A 35 1.52 -13.87 9.22
N TYR A 36 2.19 -13.37 8.19
CA TYR A 36 3.00 -12.16 8.20
C TYR A 36 2.19 -10.97 7.71
N THR A 37 2.41 -9.80 8.31
CA THR A 37 1.57 -8.64 8.01
C THR A 37 2.36 -7.36 7.87
N ASP A 38 1.93 -6.51 6.93
CA ASP A 38 2.38 -5.12 6.81
C ASP A 38 1.21 -4.16 7.07
N HIS A 39 1.40 -3.24 8.02
CA HIS A 39 0.39 -2.25 8.40
C HIS A 39 0.91 -0.82 8.22
N GLY A 40 0.04 0.10 7.78
CA GLY A 40 0.38 1.53 7.65
C GLY A 40 1.26 1.87 6.44
N LEU A 41 1.50 0.92 5.54
CA LEU A 41 2.33 1.14 4.37
C LEU A 41 1.47 1.57 3.18
N THR A 42 1.57 2.85 2.81
CA THR A 42 0.97 3.34 1.56
C THR A 42 1.68 2.75 0.36
N GLY A 43 1.01 2.70 -0.81
CA GLY A 43 1.55 2.11 -2.04
C GLY A 43 2.89 2.73 -2.53
N ARG A 44 3.38 3.82 -1.90
CA ARG A 44 4.67 4.46 -2.19
C ARG A 44 5.82 3.95 -1.31
N ASN A 45 5.53 3.36 -0.15
CA ASN A 45 6.58 2.86 0.73
C ASN A 45 7.12 1.53 0.22
N ARG A 46 8.42 1.48 -0.10
CA ARG A 46 9.12 0.29 -0.62
C ARG A 46 9.44 -0.73 0.47
N ASN A 47 9.45 -0.32 1.74
CA ASN A 47 9.80 -1.19 2.84
C ASN A 47 8.57 -2.02 3.25
N ARG A 48 8.63 -3.34 3.01
CA ARG A 48 7.59 -4.34 3.37
C ARG A 48 8.21 -5.45 4.20
N PRO A 49 8.51 -5.18 5.49
CA PRO A 49 9.19 -6.15 6.35
C PRO A 49 8.37 -7.43 6.51
N GLY A 50 7.04 -7.36 6.59
CA GLY A 50 6.17 -8.53 6.68
C GLY A 50 6.24 -9.40 5.42
N LEU A 51 6.26 -8.81 4.21
CA LEU A 51 6.46 -9.56 2.98
C LEU A 51 7.85 -10.20 2.94
N ALA A 52 8.89 -9.46 3.30
CA ALA A 52 10.25 -10.00 3.35
C ALA A 52 10.36 -11.18 4.32
N GLN A 53 9.70 -11.11 5.48
CA GLN A 53 9.63 -12.22 6.45
C GLN A 53 8.85 -13.42 5.88
N ALA A 54 7.71 -13.19 5.24
CA ALA A 54 6.93 -14.26 4.60
C ALA A 54 7.75 -14.98 3.52
N LEU A 55 8.42 -14.20 2.65
CA LEU A 55 9.31 -14.74 1.62
C LEU A 55 10.51 -15.48 2.21
N ALA A 56 11.07 -15.03 3.32
CA ALA A 56 12.16 -15.73 4.02
C ALA A 56 11.70 -17.03 4.71
N ALA A 57 10.46 -17.04 5.21
CA ALA A 57 9.90 -18.19 5.93
C ALA A 57 9.48 -19.33 5.02
N VAL A 58 9.00 -19.02 3.80
CA VAL A 58 8.50 -20.03 2.85
C VAL A 58 9.66 -20.83 2.23
N ARG A 59 9.48 -22.17 2.13
CA ARG A 59 10.50 -23.10 1.63
C ARG A 59 10.04 -23.81 0.35
N VAL A 60 10.98 -24.51 -0.30
CA VAL A 60 10.73 -25.33 -1.48
C VAL A 60 9.56 -26.32 -1.21
N GLY A 61 8.59 -26.38 -2.11
CA GLY A 61 7.41 -27.22 -2.01
C GLY A 61 6.32 -26.69 -1.08
N GLU A 62 6.51 -25.53 -0.43
CA GLU A 62 5.49 -24.84 0.35
C GLU A 62 4.72 -23.82 -0.51
N THR A 63 3.65 -23.24 0.05
CA THR A 63 2.80 -22.29 -0.67
C THR A 63 2.71 -20.95 0.08
N LEU A 64 3.03 -19.87 -0.62
CA LEU A 64 2.71 -18.51 -0.16
C LEU A 64 1.25 -18.21 -0.49
N VAL A 65 0.45 -17.89 0.53
CA VAL A 65 -0.99 -17.62 0.41
C VAL A 65 -1.24 -16.14 0.65
N VAL A 66 -1.94 -15.48 -0.27
CA VAL A 66 -2.39 -14.09 -0.13
C VAL A 66 -3.87 -13.97 -0.48
N PRO A 67 -4.63 -13.09 0.18
CA PRO A 67 -6.07 -12.97 -0.09
C PRO A 67 -6.37 -12.54 -1.53
N LYS A 68 -5.58 -11.57 -2.05
CA LYS A 68 -5.73 -10.99 -3.39
C LYS A 68 -4.38 -10.49 -3.91
N LEU A 69 -4.23 -10.41 -5.23
CA LEU A 69 -3.00 -9.97 -5.89
C LEU A 69 -2.61 -8.53 -5.52
N ASP A 70 -3.57 -7.61 -5.36
CA ASP A 70 -3.32 -6.22 -4.95
C ASP A 70 -2.76 -6.08 -3.52
N ARG A 71 -2.87 -7.13 -2.70
CA ARG A 71 -2.21 -7.21 -1.39
C ARG A 71 -0.76 -7.67 -1.51
N LEU A 72 -0.46 -8.54 -2.46
CA LEU A 72 0.90 -9.02 -2.72
C LEU A 72 1.74 -7.97 -3.42
N ALA A 73 1.25 -7.44 -4.53
CA ALA A 73 2.00 -6.59 -5.44
C ALA A 73 1.38 -5.18 -5.58
N ARG A 74 2.20 -4.22 -6.02
CA ARG A 74 1.81 -2.82 -6.24
C ARG A 74 1.72 -2.45 -7.71
N SER A 75 2.28 -3.28 -8.55
CA SER A 75 2.31 -3.13 -10.01
C SER A 75 2.58 -4.47 -10.65
N VAL A 76 2.34 -4.58 -11.95
CA VAL A 76 2.65 -5.80 -12.71
C VAL A 76 4.13 -6.16 -12.64
N PRO A 77 5.09 -5.23 -12.78
CA PRO A 77 6.50 -5.57 -12.58
C PRO A 77 6.84 -6.10 -11.19
N ASP A 78 6.21 -5.55 -10.13
CA ASP A 78 6.40 -6.02 -8.74
C ASP A 78 5.83 -7.43 -8.57
N ALA A 79 4.64 -7.70 -9.14
CA ALA A 79 4.01 -9.01 -9.13
C ALA A 79 4.87 -10.07 -9.85
N ARG A 80 5.40 -9.72 -11.02
CA ARG A 80 6.29 -10.59 -11.78
C ARG A 80 7.57 -10.90 -11.03
N ALA A 81 8.23 -9.89 -10.47
CA ALA A 81 9.47 -10.09 -9.72
C ALA A 81 9.27 -11.05 -8.54
N ILE A 82 8.14 -10.93 -7.83
CA ILE A 82 7.79 -11.86 -6.73
C ILE A 82 7.53 -13.27 -7.28
N ALA A 83 6.77 -13.40 -8.37
CA ALA A 83 6.48 -14.69 -8.98
C ALA A 83 7.75 -15.38 -9.48
N ASP A 84 8.65 -14.66 -10.15
CA ASP A 84 9.94 -15.18 -10.64
C ASP A 84 10.83 -15.63 -9.47
N GLU A 85 10.80 -14.93 -8.34
CA GLU A 85 11.51 -15.32 -7.12
C GLU A 85 10.95 -16.63 -6.55
N LEU A 86 9.61 -16.74 -6.45
CA LEU A 86 8.96 -17.95 -5.96
C LEU A 86 9.21 -19.13 -6.88
N GLU A 87 9.16 -18.94 -8.22
CA GLU A 87 9.48 -19.95 -9.21
C GLU A 87 10.90 -20.51 -9.03
N LYS A 88 11.91 -19.62 -8.96
CA LYS A 88 13.31 -20.00 -8.74
C LYS A 88 13.52 -20.81 -7.46
N ARG A 89 12.65 -20.59 -6.48
CA ARG A 89 12.70 -21.27 -5.17
C ARG A 89 11.79 -22.49 -5.08
N GLY A 90 11.08 -22.85 -6.15
CA GLY A 90 10.14 -23.98 -6.16
C GLY A 90 8.99 -23.80 -5.14
N VAL A 91 8.51 -22.57 -4.97
CA VAL A 91 7.42 -22.19 -4.06
C VAL A 91 6.18 -21.89 -4.86
N SER A 92 5.04 -22.47 -4.48
CA SER A 92 3.75 -22.16 -5.09
C SER A 92 3.15 -20.86 -4.53
N LEU A 93 2.34 -20.17 -5.35
CA LEU A 93 1.59 -18.98 -4.94
C LEU A 93 0.09 -19.30 -4.93
N ALA A 94 -0.61 -18.98 -3.84
CA ALA A 94 -2.07 -19.06 -3.77
C ALA A 94 -2.67 -17.64 -3.66
N LEU A 95 -3.62 -17.34 -4.54
CA LEU A 95 -4.43 -16.11 -4.52
C LEU A 95 -5.87 -16.47 -4.13
N GLY A 96 -6.21 -16.25 -2.86
CA GLY A 96 -7.44 -16.80 -2.29
C GLY A 96 -7.43 -18.32 -2.35
N LYS A 97 -8.46 -18.91 -2.96
CA LYS A 97 -8.60 -20.38 -3.11
C LYS A 97 -7.83 -20.96 -4.30
N GLN A 98 -7.30 -20.12 -5.19
CA GLN A 98 -6.60 -20.58 -6.39
C GLN A 98 -5.10 -20.68 -6.14
N VAL A 99 -4.56 -21.87 -6.36
CA VAL A 99 -3.11 -22.12 -6.27
C VAL A 99 -2.51 -22.05 -7.67
N TYR A 100 -1.45 -21.29 -7.79
CA TYR A 100 -0.67 -21.14 -9.03
C TYR A 100 0.70 -21.79 -8.81
N ASP A 101 0.94 -22.86 -9.56
CA ASP A 101 2.27 -23.45 -9.63
C ASP A 101 3.08 -22.67 -10.67
N PRO A 102 4.17 -22.01 -10.28
CA PRO A 102 5.00 -21.25 -11.21
C PRO A 102 5.74 -22.16 -12.21
N ASN A 103 5.87 -23.45 -11.93
CA ASN A 103 6.48 -24.41 -12.84
C ASN A 103 5.54 -24.84 -13.97
N ASP A 104 4.22 -24.65 -13.79
CA ASP A 104 3.22 -24.91 -14.82
C ASP A 104 3.10 -23.74 -15.81
N PRO A 105 3.29 -23.93 -17.14
CA PRO A 105 3.11 -22.89 -18.15
C PRO A 105 1.72 -22.21 -18.12
N MET A 106 0.66 -22.98 -17.82
CA MET A 106 -0.70 -22.46 -17.69
C MET A 106 -0.82 -21.60 -16.44
N GLY A 107 -0.23 -22.00 -15.32
CA GLY A 107 -0.17 -21.20 -14.09
C GLY A 107 0.51 -19.84 -14.33
N ARG A 108 1.63 -19.84 -15.04
CA ARG A 108 2.33 -18.59 -15.44
C ARG A 108 1.49 -17.69 -16.34
N MET A 109 0.82 -18.25 -17.33
CA MET A 109 -0.08 -17.49 -18.21
C MET A 109 -1.22 -16.86 -17.41
N PHE A 110 -1.90 -17.62 -16.56
CA PHE A 110 -2.98 -17.12 -15.70
C PHE A 110 -2.52 -16.01 -14.78
N PHE A 111 -1.35 -16.18 -14.15
CA PHE A 111 -0.77 -15.15 -13.28
C PHE A 111 -0.51 -13.84 -14.04
N ASN A 112 0.05 -13.91 -15.26
CA ASN A 112 0.29 -12.74 -16.10
C ASN A 112 -1.02 -12.03 -16.49
N ILE A 113 -2.06 -12.77 -16.81
CA ILE A 113 -3.39 -12.22 -17.11
C ILE A 113 -3.94 -11.49 -15.88
N LEU A 114 -3.92 -12.12 -14.71
CA LEU A 114 -4.41 -11.50 -13.46
C LEU A 114 -3.61 -10.26 -13.07
N ALA A 115 -2.29 -10.28 -13.24
CA ALA A 115 -1.44 -9.13 -12.99
C ALA A 115 -1.82 -7.96 -13.91
N THR A 116 -2.07 -8.22 -15.20
CA THR A 116 -2.50 -7.21 -16.17
C THR A 116 -3.89 -6.65 -15.81
N PHE A 117 -4.82 -7.49 -15.38
CA PHE A 117 -6.15 -7.02 -14.91
C PHE A 117 -6.04 -6.13 -13.67
N ALA A 118 -5.22 -6.50 -12.70
CA ALA A 118 -5.02 -5.69 -11.48
C ALA A 118 -4.41 -4.30 -11.80
N GLU A 119 -3.52 -4.22 -12.79
CA GLU A 119 -3.00 -2.93 -13.28
C GLU A 119 -4.10 -2.10 -13.93
N PHE A 120 -4.86 -2.70 -14.83
CA PHE A 120 -5.98 -2.05 -15.50
C PHE A 120 -7.01 -1.48 -14.50
N GLU A 121 -7.42 -2.25 -13.49
CA GLU A 121 -8.32 -1.77 -12.42
C GLU A 121 -7.72 -0.57 -11.67
N SER A 122 -6.42 -0.63 -11.33
CA SER A 122 -5.72 0.47 -10.66
C SER A 122 -5.69 1.73 -11.52
N ASP A 123 -5.49 1.60 -12.82
CA ASP A 123 -5.46 2.72 -13.76
C ASP A 123 -6.85 3.33 -13.97
N LEU A 124 -7.89 2.51 -14.00
CA LEU A 124 -9.29 3.00 -14.02
C LEU A 124 -9.62 3.81 -12.76
N ILE A 125 -9.21 3.35 -11.58
CA ILE A 125 -9.41 4.07 -10.32
C ILE A 125 -8.65 5.41 -10.35
N ARG A 126 -7.40 5.43 -10.84
CA ARG A 126 -6.62 6.66 -11.00
C ARG A 126 -7.26 7.64 -11.96
N LEU A 127 -7.78 7.14 -13.10
CA LEU A 127 -8.48 7.96 -14.08
C LEU A 127 -9.71 8.62 -13.44
N ARG A 128 -10.60 7.85 -12.84
CA ARG A 128 -11.80 8.35 -12.14
C ARG A 128 -11.45 9.36 -11.04
N THR A 129 -10.39 9.10 -10.28
CA THR A 129 -9.91 10.03 -9.24
C THR A 129 -9.45 11.36 -9.83
N ARG A 130 -8.70 11.34 -10.96
CA ARG A 130 -8.26 12.54 -11.65
C ARG A 130 -9.44 13.36 -12.19
N GLU A 131 -10.41 12.68 -12.80
CA GLU A 131 -11.65 13.32 -13.31
C GLU A 131 -12.45 13.94 -12.15
N GLY A 132 -12.64 13.20 -11.06
CA GLY A 132 -13.31 13.70 -9.85
C GLY A 132 -12.60 14.91 -9.25
N MET A 133 -11.25 14.90 -9.19
CA MET A 133 -10.47 16.04 -8.72
C MET A 133 -10.58 17.25 -9.65
N LYS A 134 -10.61 17.03 -10.99
CA LYS A 134 -10.83 18.10 -11.96
C LYS A 134 -12.18 18.78 -11.73
N ILE A 135 -13.26 18.00 -11.66
CA ILE A 135 -14.61 18.51 -11.38
C ILE A 135 -14.67 19.25 -10.02
N ALA A 136 -14.02 18.73 -8.99
CA ALA A 136 -13.98 19.36 -7.67
C ALA A 136 -13.19 20.68 -7.69
N ARG A 137 -12.14 20.78 -8.51
CA ARG A 137 -11.38 22.00 -8.73
C ARG A 137 -12.23 23.05 -9.44
N ASP A 138 -12.89 22.66 -10.53
CA ASP A 138 -13.74 23.56 -11.33
C ASP A 138 -14.92 24.09 -10.50
N LYS A 139 -15.43 23.31 -9.56
CA LYS A 139 -16.44 23.70 -8.57
C LYS A 139 -15.88 24.47 -7.37
N GLY A 140 -14.59 24.81 -7.33
CA GLY A 140 -13.94 25.55 -6.22
C GLY A 140 -13.88 24.78 -4.88
N LYS A 141 -14.15 23.47 -4.89
CA LYS A 141 -14.14 22.62 -3.68
C LYS A 141 -12.74 22.26 -3.21
N LEU A 142 -11.73 22.29 -4.09
CA LEU A 142 -10.34 22.01 -3.75
C LEU A 142 -9.62 23.30 -3.38
N ARG A 143 -9.82 23.77 -2.17
CA ARG A 143 -9.20 24.99 -1.64
C ARG A 143 -7.78 24.81 -1.11
N GLY A 144 -7.21 23.61 -1.24
CA GLY A 144 -5.91 23.29 -0.65
C GLY A 144 -5.95 23.16 0.88
N LYS A 145 -4.78 23.17 1.50
CA LYS A 145 -4.68 23.15 2.96
C LYS A 145 -5.06 24.55 3.50
N PRO A 146 -5.97 24.66 4.47
CA PRO A 146 -6.30 25.93 5.08
C PRO A 146 -5.04 26.62 5.63
N PRO A 147 -4.95 27.96 5.54
CA PRO A 147 -3.86 28.70 6.18
C PRO A 147 -3.75 28.34 7.66
N LYS A 148 -2.53 28.19 8.17
CA LYS A 148 -2.30 27.89 9.59
C LYS A 148 -2.67 29.06 10.49
N LEU A 149 -2.59 30.27 9.96
CA LEU A 149 -2.90 31.51 10.66
C LEU A 149 -4.26 32.04 10.19
N SER A 150 -5.08 32.49 11.13
CA SER A 150 -6.31 33.24 10.84
C SER A 150 -5.95 34.59 10.20
N ASP A 151 -6.93 35.23 9.52
CA ASP A 151 -6.73 36.52 8.87
C ASP A 151 -6.26 37.59 9.85
N LEU A 152 -6.74 37.54 11.10
CA LEU A 152 -6.30 38.44 12.19
C LEU A 152 -4.83 38.20 12.52
N GLN A 153 -4.43 36.94 12.72
CA GLN A 153 -3.04 36.60 13.00
C GLN A 153 -2.09 36.95 11.87
N GLN A 154 -2.52 36.81 10.60
CA GLN A 154 -1.73 37.23 9.44
C GLN A 154 -1.50 38.73 9.43
N ARG A 155 -2.55 39.50 9.72
CA ARG A 155 -2.44 41.01 9.81
C ARG A 155 -1.50 41.43 10.92
N GLU A 156 -1.63 40.83 12.12
CA GLU A 156 -0.74 41.14 13.25
C GLU A 156 0.72 40.73 12.98
N LEU A 157 0.96 39.58 12.35
CA LEU A 157 2.30 39.17 11.95
C LEU A 157 2.93 40.18 10.96
N LEU A 158 2.16 40.64 9.98
CA LEU A 158 2.63 41.63 9.01
C LEU A 158 2.94 42.95 9.69
N LYS A 159 2.12 43.43 10.63
CA LYS A 159 2.39 44.65 11.42
C LYS A 159 3.68 44.51 12.24
N MET A 160 3.83 43.41 12.97
CA MET A 160 5.03 43.15 13.78
C MET A 160 6.30 43.08 12.91
N HIS A 161 6.19 42.44 11.73
CA HIS A 161 7.31 42.41 10.78
C HIS A 161 7.68 43.85 10.28
N ALA A 162 6.70 44.69 10.04
CA ALA A 162 6.90 46.04 9.54
C ALA A 162 7.57 46.97 10.57
N THR A 163 7.47 46.69 11.87
CA THR A 163 8.19 47.49 12.91
C THR A 163 9.70 47.31 12.87
N GLY A 164 10.19 46.20 12.27
CA GLY A 164 11.61 45.84 12.25
C GLY A 164 12.17 45.33 13.59
N GLU A 165 11.37 45.25 14.65
CA GLU A 165 11.78 44.82 15.98
C GLU A 165 11.86 43.30 16.11
N TYR A 166 11.18 42.54 15.22
CA TYR A 166 11.10 41.09 15.28
C TYR A 166 11.73 40.45 14.06
N SER A 167 12.61 39.50 14.30
CA SER A 167 13.14 38.68 13.21
C SER A 167 12.10 37.69 12.67
N ILE A 168 12.24 37.21 11.42
CA ILE A 168 11.39 36.16 10.85
C ILE A 168 11.39 34.90 11.72
N SER A 169 12.53 34.61 12.39
CA SER A 169 12.66 33.48 13.31
C SER A 169 11.79 33.62 14.54
N ASP A 170 11.76 34.83 15.11
CA ASP A 170 10.98 35.13 16.31
C ASP A 170 9.48 35.13 16.01
N LEU A 171 9.08 35.69 14.88
CA LEU A 171 7.70 35.63 14.39
C LEU A 171 7.28 34.18 14.12
N GLY A 172 8.14 33.36 13.53
CA GLY A 172 7.88 31.94 13.33
C GLY A 172 7.62 31.18 14.65
N LYS A 173 8.40 31.48 15.70
CA LYS A 173 8.21 30.90 17.04
C LYS A 173 6.93 31.43 17.70
N LEU A 174 6.68 32.72 17.65
CA LEU A 174 5.52 33.38 18.26
C LEU A 174 4.21 32.84 17.68
N PHE A 175 4.11 32.72 16.35
CA PHE A 175 2.92 32.25 15.66
C PHE A 175 2.89 30.73 15.44
N LYS A 176 3.90 29.99 15.92
CA LYS A 176 4.04 28.52 15.78
C LYS A 176 3.95 28.05 14.32
N VAL A 177 4.57 28.79 13.42
CA VAL A 177 4.65 28.45 11.98
C VAL A 177 6.10 28.25 11.56
N SER A 178 6.34 27.35 10.63
CA SER A 178 7.65 27.20 10.00
C SER A 178 7.89 28.33 9.00
N ARG A 179 9.16 28.66 8.77
CA ARG A 179 9.59 29.51 7.66
C ARG A 179 8.99 29.07 6.34
#